data_0aa4a77e8e6e667eca29ad1da1d7b5c8
#
_entry.id   0aa4a77e8e6e667eca29ad1da1d7b5c8
#
_cell.length_a   1.000
_cell.length_b   1.000
_cell.length_c   1.000
_cell.angle_alpha   90.00
_cell.angle_beta   90.00
_cell.angle_gamma   90.00
#
_symmetry.space_group_name_H-M   'P 1'
#
loop_
_entity.id
_entity.type
_entity.pdbx_description
1 polymer ?
#
loop_
_entity_poly.entity_id
_entity_poly.type
_entity_poly.pdbx_seq_one_letter_code
_entity_poly.pdbx_strand_id
1 'polypeptide(L)'
;MRLALVQTPCKLGDKLENMRRMERMLDQADADVYLFSELFLTGYMCRDRHPLLAEPVDGKSVTRVQGMAEQRDCSIVFGMPTASDVYTGVVHNSAVAVSPDGTIQRYDKLVPANFGPFEERLYFTHGLSPVLFTLAGMKVGVVICYDLFFPEFLREYAVQGADLLVCISASPATSREQFERIFPARAAENTCYMAYANQVGAQLNMVFFGGSQAYGPRGDLLARCKYYEEDIAVVEVYQREVALARRMRPTLRDTIACATPSEAGQEKS
;
A
#
# COMPACT_ATOMS: atom_id res chain seq x y z
N MET A 1 7.82 0.68 15.73
CA MET A 1 8.16 0.43 14.31
C MET A 1 8.40 1.76 13.63
N ARG A 2 9.55 1.91 12.98
CA ARG A 2 9.84 3.07 12.12
C ARG A 2 9.43 2.74 10.68
N LEU A 3 8.60 3.58 10.09
CA LEU A 3 8.03 3.43 8.77
C LEU A 3 8.55 4.55 7.85
N ALA A 4 9.24 4.18 6.79
CA ALA A 4 9.70 5.12 5.76
C ALA A 4 8.72 5.17 4.58
N LEU A 5 8.26 6.38 4.27
CA LEU A 5 7.49 6.68 3.05
C LEU A 5 8.50 7.08 1.98
N VAL A 6 8.73 6.22 1.00
CA VAL A 6 9.73 6.44 -0.04
C VAL A 6 9.06 6.99 -1.29
N GLN A 7 9.44 8.21 -1.63
CA GLN A 7 8.93 8.95 -2.78
C GLN A 7 10.07 9.20 -3.77
N THR A 8 10.17 8.35 -4.78
CA THR A 8 11.21 8.46 -5.81
C THR A 8 10.63 8.18 -7.19
N PRO A 9 11.08 8.89 -8.24
CA PRO A 9 10.62 8.60 -9.59
C PRO A 9 11.09 7.23 -10.04
N CYS A 10 10.27 6.52 -10.82
CA CYS A 10 10.69 5.27 -11.44
C CYS A 10 10.81 5.41 -12.96
N LYS A 11 11.72 4.64 -13.55
CA LYS A 11 11.97 4.60 -14.99
C LYS A 11 11.07 3.56 -15.64
N LEU A 12 10.37 3.95 -16.72
CA LEU A 12 9.44 3.08 -17.43
C LEU A 12 10.13 1.85 -18.02
N GLY A 13 9.68 0.66 -17.63
CA GLY A 13 10.11 -0.63 -18.13
C GLY A 13 11.53 -1.05 -17.76
N ASP A 14 12.21 -0.32 -16.87
CA ASP A 14 13.60 -0.60 -16.48
C ASP A 14 13.68 -1.03 -15.02
N LYS A 15 13.40 -2.32 -14.79
CA LYS A 15 13.41 -2.91 -13.44
C LYS A 15 14.76 -2.80 -12.75
N LEU A 16 15.85 -2.93 -13.49
CA LEU A 16 17.21 -2.86 -12.91
C LEU A 16 17.51 -1.44 -12.39
N GLU A 17 17.18 -0.42 -13.15
CA GLU A 17 17.36 0.96 -12.72
C GLU A 17 16.46 1.29 -11.52
N ASN A 18 15.22 0.81 -11.52
CA ASN A 18 14.30 1.04 -10.40
C ASN A 18 14.77 0.34 -9.13
N MET A 19 15.35 -0.87 -9.22
CA MET A 19 15.98 -1.54 -8.08
C MET A 19 17.23 -0.79 -7.57
N ARG A 20 18.04 -0.18 -8.45
CA ARG A 20 19.16 0.68 -8.01
C ARG A 20 18.66 1.93 -7.28
N ARG A 21 17.56 2.51 -7.73
CA ARG A 21 16.90 3.63 -7.04
C ARG A 21 16.35 3.21 -5.68
N MET A 22 15.72 2.03 -5.61
CA MET A 22 15.29 1.45 -4.35
C MET A 22 16.47 1.34 -3.38
N GLU A 23 17.56 0.71 -3.78
CA GLU A 23 18.76 0.53 -2.97
C GLU A 23 19.33 1.86 -2.46
N ARG A 24 19.45 2.88 -3.33
CA ARG A 24 19.85 4.23 -2.95
C ARG A 24 18.93 4.86 -1.90
N MET A 25 17.61 4.67 -2.03
CA MET A 25 16.64 5.22 -1.08
C MET A 25 16.67 4.49 0.27
N LEU A 26 16.92 3.19 0.27
CA LEU A 26 17.11 2.41 1.50
C LEU A 26 18.31 2.92 2.31
N ASP A 27 19.35 3.43 1.66
CA ASP A 27 20.55 3.95 2.31
C ASP A 27 20.37 5.38 2.89
N GLN A 28 19.26 6.07 2.57
CA GLN A 28 18.99 7.45 3.02
C GLN A 28 18.25 7.55 4.35
N ALA A 29 17.67 6.47 4.84
CA ALA A 29 16.92 6.47 6.08
C ALA A 29 17.14 5.17 6.83
N ASP A 30 16.92 5.18 8.13
CA ASP A 30 16.95 4.01 8.97
C ASP A 30 15.50 3.71 9.44
N ALA A 31 14.91 2.63 8.93
CA ALA A 31 13.53 2.25 9.18
C ALA A 31 13.35 0.72 9.19
N ASP A 32 12.35 0.25 9.93
CA ASP A 32 11.99 -1.17 10.01
C ASP A 32 11.18 -1.62 8.78
N VAL A 33 10.43 -0.68 8.17
CA VAL A 33 9.60 -0.92 6.99
C VAL A 33 9.73 0.25 6.01
N TYR A 34 9.94 -0.05 4.74
CA TYR A 34 9.99 0.93 3.64
C TYR A 34 8.81 0.72 2.70
N LEU A 35 8.08 1.79 2.39
CA LEU A 35 6.96 1.78 1.46
C LEU A 35 7.33 2.50 0.18
N PHE A 36 7.33 1.76 -0.93
CA PHE A 36 7.47 2.29 -2.30
C PHE A 36 6.11 2.38 -2.99
N SER A 37 6.04 3.14 -4.07
CA SER A 37 4.81 3.42 -4.79
C SER A 37 4.25 2.21 -5.58
N GLU A 38 3.00 2.35 -6.07
CA GLU A 38 2.34 1.42 -6.98
C GLU A 38 3.15 1.26 -8.28
N LEU A 39 3.29 0.00 -8.74
CA LEU A 39 4.04 -0.37 -9.95
C LEU A 39 5.46 0.24 -9.99
N PHE A 40 6.05 0.48 -8.82
CA PHE A 40 7.38 1.09 -8.70
C PHE A 40 8.43 0.36 -9.52
N LEU A 41 8.40 -0.97 -9.52
CA LEU A 41 9.42 -1.79 -10.18
C LEU A 41 9.46 -1.58 -11.70
N THR A 42 8.33 -1.29 -12.32
CA THR A 42 8.21 -1.15 -13.78
C THR A 42 7.84 0.25 -14.26
N GLY A 43 7.30 1.08 -13.36
CA GLY A 43 6.59 2.30 -13.71
C GLY A 43 5.15 2.04 -14.12
N TYR A 44 4.27 3.02 -13.86
CA TYR A 44 2.83 2.90 -14.05
C TYR A 44 2.41 2.93 -15.52
N MET A 45 3.01 3.79 -16.34
CA MET A 45 2.61 4.04 -17.73
C MET A 45 3.21 3.06 -18.74
N CYS A 46 3.50 1.83 -18.34
CA CYS A 46 4.01 0.78 -19.23
C CYS A 46 2.93 0.17 -20.14
N ARG A 47 1.64 0.38 -19.86
CA ARG A 47 0.49 -0.04 -20.69
C ARG A 47 0.56 -1.52 -21.09
N ASP A 48 0.47 -1.81 -22.40
CA ASP A 48 0.54 -3.13 -23.03
C ASP A 48 1.85 -3.91 -22.75
N ARG A 49 2.87 -3.23 -22.22
CA ARG A 49 4.11 -3.88 -21.79
C ARG A 49 4.02 -4.55 -20.41
N HIS A 50 3.01 -4.25 -19.60
CA HIS A 50 2.87 -4.86 -18.27
C HIS A 50 2.89 -6.39 -18.30
N PRO A 51 2.18 -7.09 -19.21
CA PRO A 51 2.25 -8.54 -19.29
C PRO A 51 3.66 -9.08 -19.58
N LEU A 52 4.47 -8.34 -20.34
CA LEU A 52 5.85 -8.72 -20.66
C LEU A 52 6.83 -8.44 -19.50
N LEU A 53 6.46 -7.52 -18.61
CA LEU A 53 7.26 -7.12 -17.45
C LEU A 53 6.86 -7.87 -16.18
N ALA A 54 5.71 -8.55 -16.19
CA ALA A 54 5.24 -9.33 -15.05
C ALA A 54 6.18 -10.48 -14.72
N GLU A 55 6.37 -10.72 -13.43
CA GLU A 55 7.11 -11.87 -12.90
C GLU A 55 6.23 -12.60 -11.87
N PRO A 56 6.42 -13.90 -11.65
CA PRO A 56 5.85 -14.56 -10.48
C PRO A 56 6.41 -13.96 -9.19
N VAL A 57 5.74 -14.18 -8.08
CA VAL A 57 6.12 -13.59 -6.78
C VAL A 57 7.46 -14.14 -6.25
N ASP A 58 7.92 -15.27 -6.74
CA ASP A 58 9.23 -15.87 -6.49
C ASP A 58 10.26 -15.55 -7.60
N GLY A 59 9.94 -14.59 -8.48
CA GLY A 59 10.76 -14.18 -9.60
C GLY A 59 12.05 -13.47 -9.21
N LYS A 60 12.93 -13.29 -10.21
CA LYS A 60 14.28 -12.72 -10.02
C LYS A 60 14.28 -11.34 -9.37
N SER A 61 13.31 -10.50 -9.70
CA SER A 61 13.22 -9.16 -9.12
C SER A 61 12.88 -9.22 -7.64
N VAL A 62 11.90 -10.04 -7.25
CA VAL A 62 11.52 -10.21 -5.85
C VAL A 62 12.67 -10.83 -5.04
N THR A 63 13.33 -11.87 -5.57
CA THR A 63 14.52 -12.46 -4.94
C THR A 63 15.61 -11.42 -4.69
N ARG A 64 15.84 -10.50 -5.63
CA ARG A 64 16.84 -9.44 -5.45
C ARG A 64 16.43 -8.44 -4.36
N VAL A 65 15.16 -8.03 -4.33
CA VAL A 65 14.63 -7.13 -3.28
C VAL A 65 14.64 -7.83 -1.92
N GLN A 66 14.38 -9.15 -1.88
CA GLN A 66 14.54 -9.98 -0.69
C GLN A 66 15.95 -9.88 -0.13
N GLY A 67 16.99 -10.04 -0.97
CA GLY A 67 18.38 -9.87 -0.53
C GLY A 67 18.69 -8.47 0.02
N MET A 68 18.06 -7.41 -0.49
CA MET A 68 18.18 -6.06 0.07
C MET A 68 17.55 -5.95 1.46
N ALA A 69 16.39 -6.60 1.67
CA ALA A 69 15.68 -6.65 2.95
C ALA A 69 16.48 -7.41 4.02
N GLU A 70 17.04 -8.57 3.66
CA GLU A 70 17.90 -9.37 4.54
C GLU A 70 19.16 -8.62 4.96
N GLN A 71 19.87 -7.99 4.01
CA GLN A 71 21.09 -7.23 4.28
C GLN A 71 20.89 -6.03 5.22
N ARG A 72 19.69 -5.44 5.25
CA ARG A 72 19.39 -4.23 6.04
C ARG A 72 18.49 -4.51 7.25
N ASP A 73 18.13 -5.78 7.47
CA ASP A 73 17.21 -6.20 8.54
C ASP A 73 15.90 -5.38 8.54
N CYS A 74 15.30 -5.19 7.37
CA CYS A 74 14.08 -4.40 7.20
C CYS A 74 13.07 -5.08 6.26
N SER A 75 11.81 -4.68 6.34
CA SER A 75 10.78 -5.08 5.38
C SER A 75 10.64 -4.04 4.27
N ILE A 76 10.40 -4.49 3.03
CA ILE A 76 10.22 -3.61 1.87
C ILE A 76 8.88 -3.94 1.22
N VAL A 77 8.00 -2.93 1.11
CA VAL A 77 6.72 -3.01 0.38
C VAL A 77 6.85 -2.21 -0.91
N PHE A 78 6.57 -2.83 -2.04
CA PHE A 78 6.67 -2.19 -3.35
C PHE A 78 5.63 -2.69 -4.35
N GLY A 79 5.27 -1.85 -5.32
CA GLY A 79 4.35 -2.21 -6.39
C GLY A 79 5.05 -2.83 -7.60
N MET A 80 4.46 -3.89 -8.17
CA MET A 80 4.91 -4.50 -9.41
C MET A 80 3.77 -5.24 -10.12
N PRO A 81 3.85 -5.46 -11.45
CA PRO A 81 2.99 -6.42 -12.12
C PRO A 81 3.43 -7.84 -11.75
N THR A 82 2.51 -8.66 -11.23
CA THR A 82 2.77 -10.08 -10.95
C THR A 82 2.04 -10.98 -11.92
N ALA A 83 2.71 -12.04 -12.38
CA ALA A 83 2.06 -13.12 -13.10
C ALA A 83 1.22 -13.97 -12.13
N SER A 84 0.05 -14.44 -12.60
CA SER A 84 -0.78 -15.35 -11.83
C SER A 84 -0.09 -16.70 -11.63
N ASP A 85 -0.20 -17.24 -10.42
CA ASP A 85 0.32 -18.57 -10.09
C ASP A 85 -0.59 -19.69 -10.60
N VAL A 86 -1.82 -19.35 -11.01
CA VAL A 86 -2.87 -20.31 -11.40
C VAL A 86 -3.11 -20.30 -12.92
N TYR A 87 -3.17 -19.11 -13.52
CA TYR A 87 -3.57 -18.95 -14.92
C TYR A 87 -2.47 -18.30 -15.76
N THR A 88 -1.96 -19.03 -16.74
CA THR A 88 -0.99 -18.50 -17.70
C THR A 88 -1.56 -17.29 -18.45
N GLY A 89 -0.77 -16.20 -18.51
CA GLY A 89 -1.15 -14.97 -19.22
C GLY A 89 -2.00 -14.00 -18.41
N VAL A 90 -2.44 -14.38 -17.19
CA VAL A 90 -3.12 -13.48 -16.26
C VAL A 90 -2.09 -12.69 -15.45
N VAL A 91 -2.30 -11.37 -15.34
CA VAL A 91 -1.40 -10.44 -14.65
C VAL A 91 -2.20 -9.59 -13.67
N HIS A 92 -1.61 -9.32 -12.51
CA HIS A 92 -2.18 -8.47 -11.47
C HIS A 92 -1.30 -7.24 -11.21
N ASN A 93 -1.92 -6.14 -10.83
CA ASN A 93 -1.23 -5.00 -10.20
C ASN A 93 -1.11 -5.31 -8.71
N SER A 94 0.11 -5.57 -8.26
CA SER A 94 0.32 -6.13 -6.92
C SER A 94 1.21 -5.26 -6.03
N ALA A 95 0.88 -5.24 -4.75
CA ALA A 95 1.80 -4.86 -3.68
C ALA A 95 2.47 -6.13 -3.16
N VAL A 96 3.79 -6.15 -3.23
CA VAL A 96 4.61 -7.23 -2.69
C VAL A 96 5.37 -6.72 -1.49
N ALA A 97 5.33 -7.46 -0.40
CA ALA A 97 6.15 -7.22 0.78
C ALA A 97 7.16 -8.36 0.94
N VAL A 98 8.40 -7.99 1.17
CA VAL A 98 9.48 -8.91 1.54
C VAL A 98 9.98 -8.54 2.94
N SER A 99 10.19 -9.53 3.79
CA SER A 99 10.68 -9.34 5.16
C SER A 99 12.07 -9.97 5.33
N PRO A 100 12.87 -9.53 6.31
CA PRO A 100 14.26 -9.99 6.47
C PRO A 100 14.38 -11.48 6.78
N ASP A 101 13.30 -12.11 7.26
CA ASP A 101 13.24 -13.56 7.54
C ASP A 101 12.93 -14.44 6.30
N GLY A 102 12.84 -13.84 5.10
CA GLY A 102 12.49 -14.54 3.87
C GLY A 102 11.00 -14.59 3.57
N THR A 103 10.14 -14.08 4.46
CA THR A 103 8.70 -14.06 4.24
C THR A 103 8.33 -13.12 3.09
N ILE A 104 7.55 -13.62 2.12
CA ILE A 104 6.99 -12.84 1.02
C ILE A 104 5.47 -12.85 1.14
N GLN A 105 4.85 -11.66 1.05
CA GLN A 105 3.40 -11.48 1.09
C GLN A 105 2.97 -10.67 -0.13
N ARG A 106 1.81 -10.99 -0.71
CA ARG A 106 1.27 -10.33 -1.90
C ARG A 106 -0.18 -9.93 -1.70
N TYR A 107 -0.51 -8.74 -2.14
CA TYR A 107 -1.88 -8.23 -2.30
C TYR A 107 -2.07 -7.80 -3.75
N ASP A 108 -3.11 -8.30 -4.38
CA ASP A 108 -3.49 -7.94 -5.74
C ASP A 108 -4.61 -6.90 -5.69
N LYS A 109 -4.47 -5.81 -6.44
CA LYS A 109 -5.44 -4.70 -6.50
C LYS A 109 -6.84 -5.21 -6.76
N LEU A 110 -7.78 -4.89 -5.86
CA LEU A 110 -9.16 -5.38 -5.96
C LEU A 110 -9.96 -4.63 -7.04
N VAL A 111 -9.71 -3.34 -7.20
CA VAL A 111 -10.44 -2.52 -8.16
C VAL A 111 -9.47 -1.82 -9.12
N PRO A 112 -9.04 -2.48 -10.20
CA PRO A 112 -8.25 -1.84 -11.24
C PRO A 112 -8.98 -0.63 -11.82
N ALA A 113 -8.33 0.54 -11.82
CA ALA A 113 -8.91 1.80 -12.27
C ALA A 113 -9.15 1.79 -13.79
N ASN A 114 -10.37 2.13 -14.21
CA ASN A 114 -10.74 2.13 -15.63
C ASN A 114 -11.68 3.30 -15.94
N PHE A 115 -11.20 4.51 -15.74
CA PHE A 115 -11.90 5.78 -15.97
C PHE A 115 -10.92 6.90 -16.26
N GLY A 116 -11.35 7.95 -16.97
CA GLY A 116 -10.46 9.05 -17.34
C GLY A 116 -9.22 8.55 -18.10
N PRO A 117 -8.00 8.86 -17.63
CA PRO A 117 -6.77 8.40 -18.27
C PRO A 117 -6.33 6.99 -17.83
N PHE A 118 -7.09 6.30 -16.97
CA PHE A 118 -6.74 5.00 -16.43
C PHE A 118 -7.37 3.88 -17.24
N GLU A 119 -6.53 2.92 -17.65
CA GLU A 119 -6.89 1.77 -18.50
C GLU A 119 -6.46 0.44 -17.87
N GLU A 120 -6.40 0.36 -16.52
CA GLU A 120 -5.82 -0.79 -15.83
C GLU A 120 -6.51 -2.11 -16.17
N ARG A 121 -7.83 -2.11 -16.39
CA ARG A 121 -8.58 -3.33 -16.75
C ARG A 121 -8.21 -3.94 -18.11
N LEU A 122 -7.48 -3.21 -18.94
CA LEU A 122 -6.95 -3.75 -20.20
C LEU A 122 -5.74 -4.67 -19.94
N TYR A 123 -5.05 -4.48 -18.83
CA TYR A 123 -3.76 -5.13 -18.55
C TYR A 123 -3.78 -6.02 -17.31
N PHE A 124 -4.64 -5.71 -16.34
CA PHE A 124 -4.65 -6.35 -15.02
C PHE A 124 -6.01 -6.98 -14.70
N THR A 125 -5.95 -8.19 -14.20
CA THR A 125 -7.08 -8.86 -13.54
C THR A 125 -7.16 -8.39 -12.09
N HIS A 126 -8.38 -8.22 -11.58
CA HIS A 126 -8.61 -7.85 -10.18
C HIS A 126 -8.16 -8.93 -9.20
N GLY A 127 -7.80 -8.52 -7.98
CA GLY A 127 -7.58 -9.43 -6.85
C GLY A 127 -8.91 -10.04 -6.34
N LEU A 128 -8.81 -11.00 -5.44
CA LEU A 128 -9.99 -11.74 -4.95
C LEU A 128 -10.48 -11.27 -3.58
N SER A 129 -9.55 -10.89 -2.69
CA SER A 129 -9.89 -10.51 -1.31
C SER A 129 -8.80 -9.63 -0.69
N PRO A 130 -9.15 -8.85 0.36
CA PRO A 130 -8.16 -8.19 1.20
C PRO A 130 -7.20 -9.21 1.84
N VAL A 131 -5.92 -8.85 1.94
CA VAL A 131 -4.86 -9.66 2.55
C VAL A 131 -4.17 -8.86 3.64
N LEU A 132 -4.24 -9.35 4.87
CA LEU A 132 -3.58 -8.72 6.01
C LEU A 132 -2.12 -9.17 6.09
N PHE A 133 -1.20 -8.21 6.03
CA PHE A 133 0.25 -8.46 6.15
C PHE A 133 0.69 -8.40 7.61
N THR A 134 1.81 -9.06 7.91
CA THR A 134 2.55 -8.87 9.15
C THR A 134 3.92 -8.30 8.81
N LEU A 135 4.20 -7.07 9.25
CA LEU A 135 5.47 -6.37 8.99
C LEU A 135 6.01 -5.84 10.32
N ALA A 136 7.26 -6.17 10.64
CA ALA A 136 7.91 -5.78 11.90
C ALA A 136 7.02 -5.98 13.14
N GLY A 137 6.27 -7.10 13.19
CA GLY A 137 5.37 -7.46 14.29
C GLY A 137 4.03 -6.73 14.33
N MET A 138 3.72 -5.88 13.34
CA MET A 138 2.43 -5.19 13.23
C MET A 138 1.54 -5.82 12.15
N LYS A 139 0.23 -5.81 12.39
CA LYS A 139 -0.78 -6.18 11.38
C LYS A 139 -1.05 -4.99 10.47
N VAL A 140 -0.85 -5.18 9.17
CA VAL A 140 -0.89 -4.13 8.16
C VAL A 140 -1.90 -4.48 7.06
N GLY A 141 -2.94 -3.66 6.92
CA GLY A 141 -3.86 -3.73 5.79
C GLY A 141 -3.28 -2.97 4.59
N VAL A 142 -3.21 -3.61 3.43
CA VAL A 142 -2.62 -3.01 2.22
C VAL A 142 -3.69 -2.82 1.15
N VAL A 143 -3.74 -1.62 0.58
CA VAL A 143 -4.57 -1.28 -0.59
C VAL A 143 -3.72 -0.57 -1.65
N ILE A 144 -4.18 -0.59 -2.90
CA ILE A 144 -3.47 0.04 -4.01
C ILE A 144 -4.35 1.14 -4.62
N CYS A 145 -3.90 2.39 -4.49
CA CYS A 145 -4.42 3.58 -5.20
C CYS A 145 -5.96 3.69 -5.13
N TYR A 146 -6.66 3.32 -6.19
CA TYR A 146 -8.12 3.44 -6.32
C TYR A 146 -8.89 2.61 -5.28
N ASP A 147 -8.33 1.53 -4.75
CA ASP A 147 -8.95 0.74 -3.67
C ASP A 147 -9.25 1.59 -2.42
N LEU A 148 -8.48 2.68 -2.20
CA LEU A 148 -8.68 3.63 -1.08
C LEU A 148 -10.08 4.26 -1.06
N PHE A 149 -10.73 4.40 -2.23
CA PHE A 149 -12.06 5.00 -2.34
C PHE A 149 -13.19 4.08 -1.87
N PHE A 150 -12.89 2.82 -1.60
CA PHE A 150 -13.80 1.81 -1.08
C PHE A 150 -13.58 1.61 0.43
N PRO A 151 -14.31 2.34 1.30
CA PRO A 151 -14.10 2.29 2.75
C PRO A 151 -14.30 0.89 3.34
N GLU A 152 -15.05 0.04 2.66
CA GLU A 152 -15.35 -1.33 3.04
C GLU A 152 -14.07 -2.16 3.21
N PHE A 153 -13.11 -2.03 2.30
CA PHE A 153 -11.84 -2.77 2.35
C PHE A 153 -11.01 -2.38 3.58
N LEU A 154 -10.93 -1.07 3.86
CA LEU A 154 -10.16 -0.59 5.00
C LEU A 154 -10.84 -0.93 6.32
N ARG A 155 -12.18 -0.90 6.34
CA ARG A 155 -12.98 -1.34 7.50
C ARG A 155 -12.78 -2.84 7.76
N GLU A 156 -12.73 -3.65 6.73
CA GLU A 156 -12.48 -5.09 6.85
C GLU A 156 -11.11 -5.36 7.51
N TYR A 157 -10.04 -4.70 7.05
CA TYR A 157 -8.73 -4.80 7.69
C TYR A 157 -8.75 -4.38 9.17
N ALA A 158 -9.44 -3.29 9.49
CA ALA A 158 -9.55 -2.82 10.87
C ALA A 158 -10.28 -3.84 11.77
N VAL A 159 -11.35 -4.46 11.26
CA VAL A 159 -12.09 -5.53 11.97
C VAL A 159 -11.23 -6.78 12.16
N GLN A 160 -10.36 -7.11 11.20
CA GLN A 160 -9.38 -8.19 11.31
C GLN A 160 -8.21 -7.85 12.25
N GLY A 161 -8.18 -6.62 12.79
CA GLY A 161 -7.21 -6.17 13.79
C GLY A 161 -5.98 -5.47 13.23
N ALA A 162 -6.05 -4.89 12.02
CA ALA A 162 -4.96 -4.07 11.49
C ALA A 162 -4.67 -2.88 12.42
N ASP A 163 -3.40 -2.61 12.66
CA ASP A 163 -2.91 -1.44 13.40
C ASP A 163 -2.50 -0.30 12.46
N LEU A 164 -2.10 -0.65 11.24
CA LEU A 164 -1.68 0.25 10.18
C LEU A 164 -2.41 -0.11 8.88
N LEU A 165 -2.88 0.90 8.18
CA LEU A 165 -3.40 0.82 6.82
C LEU A 165 -2.39 1.48 5.88
N VAL A 166 -2.04 0.81 4.79
CA VAL A 166 -1.07 1.29 3.81
C VAL A 166 -1.74 1.39 2.45
N CYS A 167 -1.53 2.52 1.77
CA CYS A 167 -1.91 2.72 0.38
C CYS A 167 -0.66 3.05 -0.44
N ILE A 168 -0.25 2.16 -1.34
CA ILE A 168 0.74 2.48 -2.36
C ILE A 168 0.04 2.99 -3.61
N SER A 169 0.59 4.00 -4.28
CA SER A 169 -0.15 4.68 -5.34
C SER A 169 0.75 5.27 -6.44
N ALA A 170 0.16 5.40 -7.61
CA ALA A 170 0.65 6.22 -8.72
C ALA A 170 -0.44 7.25 -9.08
N SER A 171 -0.78 8.10 -8.11
CA SER A 171 -1.84 9.09 -8.26
C SER A 171 -1.35 10.35 -8.96
N PRO A 172 -2.04 10.79 -10.04
CA PRO A 172 -1.68 12.00 -10.76
C PRO A 172 -2.06 13.27 -10.00
N ALA A 173 -1.46 14.40 -10.42
CA ALA A 173 -1.70 15.72 -9.85
C ALA A 173 -3.19 16.12 -9.81
N THR A 174 -3.98 15.66 -10.78
CA THR A 174 -5.43 15.93 -10.87
C THR A 174 -6.25 15.28 -9.77
N SER A 175 -5.73 14.24 -9.09
CA SER A 175 -6.42 13.53 -8.00
C SER A 175 -5.99 13.96 -6.60
N ARG A 176 -5.00 14.87 -6.48
CA ARG A 176 -4.37 15.23 -5.21
C ARG A 176 -5.36 15.58 -4.11
N GLU A 177 -6.25 16.52 -4.36
CA GLU A 177 -7.19 17.01 -3.34
C GLU A 177 -8.14 15.92 -2.83
N GLN A 178 -8.57 15.00 -3.71
CA GLN A 178 -9.45 13.90 -3.33
C GLN A 178 -8.74 12.94 -2.38
N PHE A 179 -7.50 12.54 -2.70
CA PHE A 179 -6.70 11.69 -1.83
C PHE A 179 -6.43 12.34 -0.47
N GLU A 180 -6.02 13.62 -0.44
CA GLU A 180 -5.74 14.35 0.80
C GLU A 180 -6.95 14.50 1.73
N ARG A 181 -8.16 14.57 1.18
CA ARG A 181 -9.40 14.59 1.97
C ARG A 181 -9.74 13.23 2.57
N ILE A 182 -9.40 12.14 1.89
CA ILE A 182 -9.80 10.79 2.29
C ILE A 182 -8.87 10.22 3.36
N PHE A 183 -7.56 10.43 3.30
CA PHE A 183 -6.60 9.80 4.23
C PHE A 183 -6.91 10.02 5.72
N PRO A 184 -7.11 11.27 6.21
CA PRO A 184 -7.40 11.48 7.62
C PRO A 184 -8.72 10.82 8.06
N ALA A 185 -9.71 10.76 7.17
CA ALA A 185 -10.97 10.08 7.44
C ALA A 185 -10.76 8.57 7.61
N ARG A 186 -10.00 7.92 6.70
CA ARG A 186 -9.69 6.49 6.78
C ARG A 186 -8.94 6.13 8.06
N ALA A 187 -8.00 6.97 8.51
CA ALA A 187 -7.32 6.78 9.78
C ALA A 187 -8.28 6.87 10.97
N ALA A 188 -9.04 7.98 11.05
CA ALA A 188 -9.90 8.29 12.19
C ALA A 188 -11.09 7.32 12.36
N GLU A 189 -11.79 6.96 11.27
CA GLU A 189 -12.95 6.06 11.31
C GLU A 189 -12.59 4.62 11.65
N ASN A 190 -11.35 4.20 11.29
CA ASN A 190 -10.84 2.86 11.55
C ASN A 190 -9.96 2.78 12.81
N THR A 191 -9.63 3.93 13.41
CA THR A 191 -8.73 4.01 14.57
C THR A 191 -7.41 3.26 14.35
N CYS A 192 -6.86 3.41 13.13
CA CYS A 192 -5.59 2.84 12.67
C CYS A 192 -4.68 3.95 12.18
N TYR A 193 -3.37 3.72 12.19
CA TYR A 193 -2.48 4.56 11.37
C TYR A 193 -2.85 4.43 9.89
N MET A 194 -2.63 5.49 9.12
CA MET A 194 -2.78 5.47 7.66
C MET A 194 -1.51 6.00 7.02
N ALA A 195 -0.87 5.21 6.16
CA ALA A 195 0.32 5.58 5.43
C ALA A 195 0.06 5.54 3.91
N TYR A 196 0.57 6.52 3.21
CA TYR A 196 0.44 6.67 1.77
C TYR A 196 1.81 6.88 1.13
N ALA A 197 2.19 6.01 0.21
CA ALA A 197 3.39 6.16 -0.60
C ALA A 197 2.98 6.37 -2.07
N ASN A 198 3.23 7.58 -2.58
CA ASN A 198 2.87 7.95 -3.94
C ASN A 198 4.10 8.08 -4.83
N GLN A 199 3.90 7.79 -6.10
CA GLN A 199 4.88 8.06 -7.12
C GLN A 199 5.09 9.57 -7.31
N VAL A 200 6.28 9.96 -7.75
CA VAL A 200 6.63 11.34 -8.11
C VAL A 200 7.24 11.38 -9.50
N GLY A 201 7.15 12.55 -10.16
CA GLY A 201 7.70 12.77 -11.48
C GLY A 201 6.70 12.57 -12.62
N ALA A 202 7.18 12.60 -13.84
CA ALA A 202 6.35 12.47 -15.03
C ALA A 202 6.61 11.16 -15.78
N GLN A 203 5.55 10.54 -16.26
CA GLN A 203 5.62 9.39 -17.17
C GLN A 203 4.64 9.61 -18.33
N LEU A 204 5.15 9.71 -19.55
CA LEU A 204 4.38 10.07 -20.74
C LEU A 204 3.57 11.37 -20.51
N ASN A 205 2.25 11.28 -20.55
CA ASN A 205 1.32 12.40 -20.36
C ASN A 205 0.79 12.53 -18.92
N MET A 206 1.31 11.79 -17.96
CA MET A 206 0.86 11.79 -16.57
C MET A 206 1.94 12.35 -15.65
N VAL A 207 1.55 13.29 -14.78
CA VAL A 207 2.41 13.87 -13.74
C VAL A 207 1.92 13.39 -12.38
N PHE A 208 2.78 12.72 -11.63
CA PHE A 208 2.51 12.22 -10.29
C PHE A 208 2.98 13.25 -9.26
N PHE A 209 2.13 13.55 -8.29
CA PHE A 209 2.35 14.69 -7.40
C PHE A 209 3.24 14.40 -6.19
N GLY A 210 3.58 13.13 -5.93
CA GLY A 210 4.27 12.78 -4.69
C GLY A 210 3.40 13.01 -3.46
N GLY A 211 3.84 13.83 -2.51
CA GLY A 211 3.08 14.18 -1.31
C GLY A 211 2.75 12.94 -0.46
N SER A 212 3.62 11.93 -0.45
CA SER A 212 3.50 10.76 0.41
C SER A 212 3.35 11.20 1.87
N GLN A 213 2.43 10.60 2.63
CA GLN A 213 2.05 11.13 3.94
C GLN A 213 1.57 10.03 4.88
N ALA A 214 1.67 10.30 6.18
CA ALA A 214 1.20 9.41 7.22
C ALA A 214 0.33 10.16 8.24
N TYR A 215 -0.68 9.47 8.74
CA TYR A 215 -1.63 9.96 9.72
C TYR A 215 -1.69 9.03 10.93
N GLY A 216 -1.85 9.63 12.11
CA GLY A 216 -2.10 8.93 13.35
C GLY A 216 -3.53 8.34 13.43
N PRO A 217 -3.81 7.46 14.41
CA PRO A 217 -5.11 6.78 14.54
C PRO A 217 -6.30 7.72 14.82
N ARG A 218 -6.05 9.00 15.02
CA ARG A 218 -7.08 10.04 15.20
C ARG A 218 -7.25 10.92 13.97
N GLY A 219 -6.49 10.66 12.90
CA GLY A 219 -6.52 11.44 11.66
C GLY A 219 -5.58 12.65 11.65
N ASP A 220 -4.72 12.78 12.64
CA ASP A 220 -3.70 13.82 12.71
C ASP A 220 -2.54 13.54 11.75
N LEU A 221 -2.10 14.54 11.00
CA LEU A 221 -0.97 14.42 10.08
C LEU A 221 0.33 14.28 10.89
N LEU A 222 1.07 13.20 10.65
CA LEU A 222 2.37 12.94 11.28
C LEU A 222 3.54 13.40 10.44
N ALA A 223 3.50 13.10 9.13
CA ALA A 223 4.52 13.53 8.18
C ALA A 223 3.95 13.64 6.77
N ARG A 224 4.59 14.46 5.95
CA ARG A 224 4.31 14.58 4.52
C ARG A 224 5.62 14.86 3.77
N CYS A 225 5.87 14.08 2.72
CA CYS A 225 6.92 14.36 1.74
C CYS A 225 6.55 15.56 0.87
N LYS A 226 7.55 16.18 0.27
CA LYS A 226 7.37 17.32 -0.64
C LYS A 226 6.53 16.93 -1.85
N TYR A 227 5.85 17.92 -2.40
CA TYR A 227 5.16 17.74 -3.68
C TYR A 227 6.13 17.87 -4.84
N TYR A 228 6.01 17.00 -5.84
CA TYR A 228 6.73 17.01 -7.11
C TYR A 228 8.25 16.82 -7.01
N GLU A 229 8.77 16.45 -5.85
CA GLU A 229 10.20 16.22 -5.61
C GLU A 229 10.44 14.80 -5.07
N GLU A 230 11.64 14.26 -5.31
CA GLU A 230 12.11 13.06 -4.61
C GLU A 230 12.29 13.39 -3.12
N ASP A 231 11.76 12.53 -2.25
CA ASP A 231 11.81 12.75 -0.81
C ASP A 231 11.64 11.43 -0.04
N ILE A 232 11.96 11.42 1.23
CA ILE A 232 11.71 10.33 2.16
C ILE A 232 11.30 10.90 3.52
N ALA A 233 10.22 10.37 4.09
CA ALA A 233 9.78 10.74 5.42
C ALA A 233 9.68 9.49 6.29
N VAL A 234 10.20 9.57 7.53
CA VAL A 234 10.14 8.49 8.50
C VAL A 234 9.18 8.87 9.63
N VAL A 235 8.28 7.95 9.98
CA VAL A 235 7.35 8.11 11.10
C VAL A 235 7.46 6.94 12.06
N GLU A 236 7.22 7.19 13.32
CA GLU A 236 7.14 6.15 14.34
C GLU A 236 5.68 5.72 14.54
N VAL A 237 5.45 4.40 14.52
CA VAL A 237 4.14 3.77 14.66
C VAL A 237 4.15 2.91 15.92
N TYR A 238 3.19 3.15 16.83
CA TYR A 238 3.11 2.49 18.12
C TYR A 238 1.74 1.85 18.34
N GLN A 239 1.69 0.56 18.63
CA GLN A 239 0.43 -0.16 18.94
C GLN A 239 -0.31 0.46 20.14
N ARG A 240 0.42 1.02 21.11
CA ARG A 240 -0.16 1.71 22.26
C ARG A 240 -1.06 2.91 21.86
N GLU A 241 -0.68 3.64 20.81
CA GLU A 241 -1.48 4.77 20.31
C GLU A 241 -2.77 4.29 19.63
N VAL A 242 -2.70 3.18 18.90
CA VAL A 242 -3.88 2.52 18.33
C VAL A 242 -4.82 2.06 19.46
N ALA A 243 -4.28 1.41 20.48
CA ALA A 243 -5.06 0.96 21.64
C ALA A 243 -5.71 2.14 22.39
N LEU A 244 -5.00 3.27 22.50
CA LEU A 244 -5.54 4.50 23.11
C LEU A 244 -6.68 5.08 22.26
N ALA A 245 -6.48 5.21 20.95
CA ALA A 245 -7.49 5.74 20.04
C ALA A 245 -8.78 4.89 20.07
N ARG A 246 -8.64 3.56 20.05
CA ARG A 246 -9.77 2.60 20.15
C ARG A 246 -10.52 2.68 21.48
N ARG A 247 -9.84 2.99 22.59
CA ARG A 247 -10.49 3.23 23.89
C ARG A 247 -11.23 4.56 23.93
N MET A 248 -10.64 5.62 23.37
CA MET A 248 -11.24 6.95 23.37
C MET A 248 -12.43 7.06 22.39
N ARG A 249 -12.39 6.35 21.29
CA ARG A 249 -13.47 6.31 20.29
C ARG A 249 -13.69 4.86 19.85
N PRO A 250 -14.61 4.13 20.49
CA PRO A 250 -14.77 2.69 20.29
C PRO A 250 -15.56 2.31 19.02
N THR A 251 -15.41 3.06 17.92
CA THR A 251 -16.13 2.84 16.66
C THR A 251 -15.96 1.43 16.12
N LEU A 252 -14.76 0.86 16.22
CA LEU A 252 -14.48 -0.50 15.75
C LEU A 252 -15.22 -1.55 16.57
N ARG A 253 -15.19 -1.45 17.90
CA ARG A 253 -15.93 -2.34 18.81
C ARG A 253 -17.44 -2.29 18.51
N ASP A 254 -17.96 -1.08 18.34
CA ASP A 254 -19.39 -0.88 18.12
C ASP A 254 -19.79 -1.38 16.72
N THR A 255 -18.92 -1.27 15.69
CA THR A 255 -19.11 -1.88 14.38
C THR A 255 -19.22 -3.40 14.49
N ILE A 256 -18.32 -4.07 15.22
CA ILE A 256 -18.33 -5.51 15.40
C ILE A 256 -19.60 -5.95 16.13
N ALA A 257 -20.00 -5.24 17.18
CA ALA A 257 -21.22 -5.54 17.94
C ALA A 257 -22.49 -5.42 17.09
N CYS A 258 -22.55 -4.43 16.17
CA CYS A 258 -23.70 -4.27 15.26
C CYS A 258 -23.74 -5.31 14.14
N ALA A 259 -22.57 -5.85 13.72
CA ALA A 259 -22.47 -6.84 12.66
C ALA A 259 -22.80 -8.27 13.14
N THR A 260 -22.71 -8.53 14.44
CA THR A 260 -23.09 -9.82 15.02
C THR A 260 -24.61 -9.85 15.17
N PRO A 261 -25.37 -10.78 14.50
CA PRO A 261 -26.79 -10.89 14.72
C PRO A 261 -27.05 -11.14 16.21
N SER A 262 -27.90 -10.32 16.84
CA SER A 262 -28.29 -10.59 18.22
C SER A 262 -29.07 -11.90 18.24
N GLU A 263 -28.62 -12.89 19.01
CA GLU A 263 -29.34 -14.15 19.27
C GLU A 263 -30.69 -13.92 20.01
N ALA A 264 -31.08 -12.66 20.19
CA ALA A 264 -32.28 -12.24 20.90
C ALA A 264 -33.59 -12.41 20.12
N GLY A 265 -33.60 -13.16 19.00
CA GLY A 265 -34.78 -13.37 18.14
C GLY A 265 -35.35 -14.79 18.10
N GLN A 266 -34.84 -15.77 18.85
CA GLN A 266 -35.28 -17.16 18.79
C GLN A 266 -36.01 -17.71 20.04
N GLU A 267 -36.44 -16.83 20.94
CA GLU A 267 -37.39 -17.24 21.99
C GLU A 267 -38.67 -16.43 21.84
N LYS A 268 -39.60 -16.90 20.98
CA LYS A 268 -41.07 -16.78 21.08
C LYS A 268 -41.73 -17.24 19.78
N SER A 269 -41.99 -18.52 19.67
CA SER A 269 -43.20 -19.06 19.01
C SER A 269 -43.46 -20.50 19.44
#